data_03d4d2ff4eb144bfd3503226ff744693
#
_entry.id   03d4d2ff4eb144bfd3503226ff744693
#
_cell.length_a   1.000
_cell.length_b   1.000
_cell.length_c   1.000
_cell.angle_alpha   90.00
_cell.angle_beta   90.00
_cell.angle_gamma   90.00
#
_symmetry.space_group_name_H-M   'P 1'
#
loop_
_entity.id
_entity.type
_entity.pdbx_description
1 polymer ?
#
loop_
_entity_poly.entity_id
_entity_poly.type
_entity_poly.pdbx_seq_one_letter_code
_entity_poly.pdbx_strand_id
1 'polypeptide(L)'
;VLDFSLFSTFRDNVTKGSFGGVGGIFGMDWVYGDATKLITFFQNHDVGPDNDFKYRYGGEEGNAAMTYNLLWTARGIPTLYYGEEVMFQAGKPQDIDGATMTVDQTGRAYYGDVLDNPATPSHPLYQHIKRLNQIRKAVPALQKAPMSQVNEWGSGISFVRDLSAQGSYAAVGLSANSAQQISLSGLKNGTYRDVVTG
;
A
#
# COMPACT_ATOMS: atom_id res chain seq x y z
N VAL A 1 -11.78 -9.85 -6.75
CA VAL A 1 -12.30 -9.64 -5.38
C VAL A 1 -11.48 -8.54 -4.72
N LEU A 2 -12.15 -7.63 -3.98
CA LEU A 2 -11.50 -6.59 -3.18
C LEU A 2 -10.93 -7.21 -1.90
N ASP A 3 -9.71 -6.81 -1.52
CA ASP A 3 -9.00 -7.32 -0.34
C ASP A 3 -9.33 -6.49 0.91
N PHE A 4 -10.54 -6.62 1.40
CA PHE A 4 -10.93 -5.96 2.65
C PHE A 4 -10.20 -6.50 3.87
N SER A 5 -9.71 -7.75 3.82
CA SER A 5 -8.92 -8.31 4.93
C SER A 5 -7.61 -7.56 5.11
N LEU A 6 -6.89 -7.26 4.02
CA LEU A 6 -5.69 -6.44 4.09
C LEU A 6 -6.02 -4.98 4.45
N PHE A 7 -7.07 -4.42 3.83
CA PHE A 7 -7.53 -3.05 4.11
C PHE A 7 -7.81 -2.81 5.60
N SER A 8 -8.41 -3.78 6.31
CA SER A 8 -8.72 -3.62 7.73
C SER A 8 -7.48 -3.39 8.60
N THR A 9 -6.32 -3.93 8.21
CA THR A 9 -5.07 -3.72 8.95
C THR A 9 -4.56 -2.28 8.85
N PHE A 10 -4.95 -1.54 7.84
CA PHE A 10 -4.52 -0.14 7.68
C PHE A 10 -5.13 0.74 8.77
N ARG A 11 -6.44 0.64 9.01
CA ARG A 11 -7.10 1.35 10.09
C ARG A 11 -6.49 1.03 11.47
N ASP A 12 -6.29 -0.25 11.72
CA ASP A 12 -5.99 -0.72 13.07
C ASP A 12 -4.50 -0.57 13.42
N ASN A 13 -3.63 -0.66 12.41
CA ASN A 13 -2.21 -0.75 12.64
C ASN A 13 -1.35 0.15 11.74
N VAL A 14 -1.43 0.01 10.40
CA VAL A 14 -0.46 0.64 9.50
C VAL A 14 -0.52 2.17 9.55
N THR A 15 -1.71 2.76 9.61
CA THR A 15 -1.89 4.21 9.79
C THR A 15 -1.37 4.74 11.13
N LYS A 16 -1.08 3.86 12.06
CA LYS A 16 -0.49 4.16 13.38
C LYS A 16 0.99 3.81 13.46
N GLY A 17 1.62 3.52 12.33
CA GLY A 17 3.05 3.20 12.29
C GLY A 17 3.37 1.77 12.75
N SER A 18 2.47 0.80 12.54
CA SER A 18 2.67 -0.60 12.89
C SER A 18 2.29 -1.52 11.73
N PHE A 19 3.02 -2.62 11.58
CA PHE A 19 2.67 -3.72 10.67
C PHE A 19 1.94 -4.88 11.38
N GLY A 20 1.57 -4.71 12.65
CA GLY A 20 0.92 -5.75 13.44
C GLY A 20 -0.34 -6.29 12.75
N GLY A 21 -0.46 -7.63 12.66
CA GLY A 21 -1.59 -8.32 12.04
C GLY A 21 -1.49 -8.53 10.51
N VAL A 22 -0.60 -7.81 9.83
CA VAL A 22 -0.43 -7.92 8.36
C VAL A 22 0.04 -9.32 7.96
N GLY A 23 0.99 -9.88 8.70
CA GLY A 23 1.49 -11.24 8.45
C GLY A 23 0.41 -12.32 8.59
N GLY A 24 -0.51 -12.14 9.54
CA GLY A 24 -1.67 -13.02 9.70
C GLY A 24 -2.60 -13.02 8.49
N ILE A 25 -2.82 -11.85 7.86
CA ILE A 25 -3.62 -11.75 6.62
C ILE A 25 -2.96 -12.55 5.49
N PHE A 26 -1.66 -12.39 5.29
CA PHE A 26 -0.94 -13.17 4.26
C PHE A 26 -0.90 -14.66 4.57
N GLY A 27 -0.87 -15.04 5.85
CA GLY A 27 -0.99 -16.43 6.28
C GLY A 27 -2.32 -17.10 5.90
N MET A 28 -3.35 -16.31 5.59
CA MET A 28 -4.65 -16.78 5.14
C MET A 28 -4.84 -16.83 3.61
N ASP A 29 -3.79 -16.54 2.83
CA ASP A 29 -3.88 -16.50 1.35
C ASP A 29 -4.36 -17.84 0.74
N TRP A 30 -4.25 -18.94 1.47
CA TRP A 30 -4.74 -20.25 1.07
C TRP A 30 -6.27 -20.35 0.91
N VAL A 31 -7.05 -19.42 1.49
CA VAL A 31 -8.51 -19.38 1.32
C VAL A 31 -8.94 -18.90 -0.07
N TYR A 32 -8.03 -18.30 -0.81
CA TYR A 32 -8.27 -17.80 -2.16
C TYR A 32 -7.73 -18.78 -3.20
N GLY A 33 -8.40 -18.89 -4.34
CA GLY A 33 -7.88 -19.68 -5.46
C GLY A 33 -6.56 -19.11 -6.01
N ASP A 34 -6.40 -17.79 -5.98
CA ASP A 34 -5.16 -17.09 -6.34
C ASP A 34 -5.14 -15.71 -5.68
N ALA A 35 -4.46 -15.60 -4.55
CA ALA A 35 -4.34 -14.35 -3.80
C ALA A 35 -3.58 -13.25 -4.55
N THR A 36 -2.78 -13.60 -5.57
CA THR A 36 -2.07 -12.60 -6.38
C THR A 36 -3.00 -11.78 -7.27
N LYS A 37 -4.26 -12.19 -7.41
CA LYS A 37 -5.30 -11.50 -8.19
C LYS A 37 -6.28 -10.69 -7.33
N LEU A 38 -6.08 -10.62 -6.02
CA LEU A 38 -6.88 -9.74 -5.17
C LEU A 38 -6.59 -8.28 -5.52
N ILE A 39 -7.62 -7.46 -5.56
CA ILE A 39 -7.49 -6.01 -5.72
C ILE A 39 -7.21 -5.43 -4.34
N THR A 40 -5.97 -4.96 -4.14
CA THR A 40 -5.53 -4.35 -2.89
C THR A 40 -5.62 -2.83 -2.98
N PHE A 41 -6.03 -2.18 -1.91
CA PHE A 41 -6.28 -0.75 -1.89
C PHE A 41 -6.12 -0.18 -0.48
N PHE A 42 -5.83 1.11 -0.42
CA PHE A 42 -5.77 1.88 0.81
C PHE A 42 -7.06 2.67 1.05
N GLN A 43 -7.64 3.21 -0.01
CA GLN A 43 -8.92 3.90 -0.03
C GLN A 43 -9.71 3.51 -1.28
N ASN A 44 -11.01 3.74 -1.26
CA ASN A 44 -11.87 3.68 -2.45
C ASN A 44 -13.00 4.70 -2.31
N HIS A 45 -13.95 4.71 -3.23
CA HIS A 45 -15.05 5.67 -3.26
C HIS A 45 -16.05 5.53 -2.09
N ASP A 46 -16.02 4.42 -1.36
CA ASP A 46 -16.91 4.15 -0.23
C ASP A 46 -16.18 4.23 1.10
N VAL A 47 -14.91 3.82 1.14
CA VAL A 47 -14.18 3.64 2.39
C VAL A 47 -12.77 4.18 2.35
N GLY A 48 -12.34 4.79 3.44
CA GLY A 48 -10.96 5.09 3.79
C GLY A 48 -10.65 4.56 5.19
N PRO A 49 -9.39 4.54 5.63
CA PRO A 49 -8.98 3.93 6.89
C PRO A 49 -9.22 4.82 8.12
N ASP A 50 -9.81 5.99 7.96
CA ASP A 50 -10.09 6.93 9.05
C ASP A 50 -11.55 6.84 9.53
N ASN A 51 -11.77 7.18 10.79
CA ASN A 51 -13.06 7.36 11.44
C ASN A 51 -14.12 6.29 11.03
N ASP A 52 -13.84 5.04 11.34
CA ASP A 52 -14.70 3.89 11.04
C ASP A 52 -14.98 3.69 9.54
N PHE A 53 -13.95 3.92 8.73
CA PHE A 53 -13.99 3.77 7.26
C PHE A 53 -14.83 4.80 6.51
N LYS A 54 -15.24 5.87 7.15
CA LYS A 54 -16.12 6.87 6.54
C LYS A 54 -15.40 8.04 5.88
N TYR A 55 -14.11 8.19 6.10
CA TYR A 55 -13.35 9.38 5.72
C TYR A 55 -12.15 9.02 4.86
N ARG A 56 -11.78 9.94 3.98
CA ARG A 56 -10.46 9.88 3.34
C ARG A 56 -9.37 10.00 4.40
N TYR A 57 -8.26 9.32 4.15
CA TYR A 57 -7.12 9.36 5.04
C TYR A 57 -6.64 10.80 5.26
N GLY A 58 -6.65 11.25 6.50
CA GLY A 58 -6.24 12.58 6.93
C GLY A 58 -5.06 12.57 7.90
N GLY A 59 -4.41 11.41 8.10
CA GLY A 59 -3.27 11.26 8.99
C GLY A 59 -1.93 11.65 8.34
N GLU A 60 -0.85 11.18 8.91
CA GLU A 60 0.51 11.52 8.49
C GLU A 60 0.85 10.96 7.09
N GLU A 61 1.40 11.80 6.22
CA GLU A 61 1.83 11.41 4.87
C GLU A 61 2.86 10.27 4.90
N GLY A 62 3.74 10.24 5.91
CA GLY A 62 4.70 9.16 6.10
C GLY A 62 4.05 7.78 6.30
N ASN A 63 2.93 7.73 7.00
CA ASN A 63 2.17 6.49 7.20
C ASN A 63 1.43 6.08 5.91
N ALA A 64 0.96 7.04 5.12
CA ALA A 64 0.44 6.77 3.78
C ALA A 64 1.53 6.17 2.88
N ALA A 65 2.71 6.78 2.83
CA ALA A 65 3.85 6.28 2.07
C ALA A 65 4.24 4.85 2.48
N MET A 66 4.23 4.56 3.79
CA MET A 66 4.49 3.22 4.31
C MET A 66 3.42 2.21 3.86
N THR A 67 2.15 2.62 3.84
CA THR A 67 1.05 1.79 3.33
C THR A 67 1.26 1.46 1.84
N TYR A 68 1.66 2.45 1.03
CA TYR A 68 1.95 2.21 -0.38
C TYR A 68 3.19 1.35 -0.58
N ASN A 69 4.21 1.45 0.26
CA ASN A 69 5.33 0.51 0.25
C ASN A 69 4.83 -0.94 0.37
N LEU A 70 3.93 -1.20 1.31
CA LEU A 70 3.33 -2.52 1.48
C LEU A 70 2.50 -2.92 0.26
N LEU A 71 1.57 -2.08 -0.19
CA LEU A 71 0.68 -2.39 -1.32
C LEU A 71 1.44 -2.69 -2.62
N TRP A 72 2.51 -1.95 -2.91
CA TRP A 72 3.29 -2.12 -4.15
C TRP A 72 4.26 -3.29 -4.11
N THR A 73 4.62 -3.79 -2.93
CA THR A 73 5.58 -4.90 -2.78
C THR A 73 4.91 -6.21 -2.39
N ALA A 74 3.77 -6.18 -1.72
CA ALA A 74 2.97 -7.36 -1.39
C ALA A 74 2.27 -7.97 -2.62
N ARG A 75 1.62 -9.12 -2.39
CA ARG A 75 0.79 -9.78 -3.40
C ARG A 75 -0.47 -8.96 -3.70
N GLY A 76 -1.14 -9.26 -4.79
CA GLY A 76 -2.35 -8.59 -5.26
C GLY A 76 -2.08 -7.53 -6.32
N ILE A 77 -3.12 -6.87 -6.74
CA ILE A 77 -3.13 -5.81 -7.75
C ILE A 77 -3.38 -4.49 -7.01
N PRO A 78 -2.33 -3.69 -6.77
CA PRO A 78 -2.48 -2.43 -6.05
C PRO A 78 -3.33 -1.46 -6.86
N THR A 79 -4.33 -0.90 -6.21
CA THR A 79 -5.25 0.06 -6.80
C THR A 79 -5.16 1.37 -6.02
N LEU A 80 -4.95 2.45 -6.74
CA LEU A 80 -4.93 3.81 -6.22
C LEU A 80 -6.27 4.46 -6.48
N TYR A 81 -6.95 4.93 -5.45
CA TYR A 81 -8.10 5.79 -5.62
C TYR A 81 -7.63 7.20 -5.99
N TYR A 82 -8.33 7.88 -6.92
CA TYR A 82 -7.89 9.18 -7.41
C TYR A 82 -7.60 10.15 -6.27
N GLY A 83 -6.49 10.87 -6.37
CA GLY A 83 -6.08 11.88 -5.40
C GLY A 83 -5.32 11.35 -4.18
N GLU A 84 -5.18 10.04 -3.99
CA GLU A 84 -4.36 9.50 -2.91
C GLU A 84 -2.91 9.97 -3.01
N GLU A 85 -2.42 10.12 -4.23
CA GLU A 85 -1.04 10.54 -4.53
C GLU A 85 -0.69 11.98 -4.08
N VAL A 86 -1.70 12.74 -3.69
CA VAL A 86 -1.54 14.13 -3.21
C VAL A 86 -2.34 14.40 -1.93
N MET A 87 -2.80 13.37 -1.24
CA MET A 87 -3.64 13.50 -0.05
C MET A 87 -4.90 14.36 -0.32
N PHE A 88 -5.49 14.21 -1.52
CA PHE A 88 -6.65 14.98 -1.93
C PHE A 88 -7.83 14.77 -0.97
N GLN A 89 -8.47 15.88 -0.53
CA GLN A 89 -9.59 15.85 0.40
C GLN A 89 -9.30 15.09 1.72
N ALA A 90 -8.04 15.13 2.18
CA ALA A 90 -7.63 14.48 3.42
C ALA A 90 -8.55 14.85 4.59
N GLY A 91 -9.04 13.83 5.32
CA GLY A 91 -9.95 14.00 6.45
C GLY A 91 -11.38 14.38 6.08
N LYS A 92 -11.74 14.45 4.78
CA LYS A 92 -13.12 14.69 4.37
C LYS A 92 -13.94 13.39 4.36
N PRO A 93 -15.27 13.48 4.65
CA PRO A 93 -16.15 12.33 4.50
C PRO A 93 -16.09 11.74 3.10
N GLN A 94 -16.23 10.41 2.98
CA GLN A 94 -16.22 9.74 1.68
C GLN A 94 -17.47 10.03 0.85
N ASP A 95 -18.60 10.25 1.52
CA ASP A 95 -19.87 10.44 0.86
C ASP A 95 -20.66 11.61 1.49
N ILE A 96 -21.72 12.01 0.80
CA ILE A 96 -22.71 12.95 1.31
C ILE A 96 -23.47 12.26 2.45
N ASP A 97 -23.38 12.84 3.64
CA ASP A 97 -24.11 12.38 4.81
C ASP A 97 -25.35 13.27 5.02
N GLY A 98 -26.50 12.77 4.55
CA GLY A 98 -27.76 13.51 4.59
C GLY A 98 -27.80 14.66 3.57
N ALA A 99 -28.72 15.62 3.80
CA ALA A 99 -28.96 16.74 2.89
C ALA A 99 -28.09 17.98 3.15
N THR A 100 -27.09 17.89 4.04
CA THR A 100 -26.36 19.06 4.57
C THR A 100 -25.01 19.30 3.92
N MET A 101 -24.45 18.31 3.19
CA MET A 101 -23.16 18.44 2.51
C MET A 101 -23.32 18.46 1.00
N THR A 102 -22.41 19.16 0.34
CA THR A 102 -22.26 19.16 -1.12
C THR A 102 -21.13 18.21 -1.54
N VAL A 103 -21.11 17.78 -2.80
CA VAL A 103 -20.08 16.86 -3.31
C VAL A 103 -18.67 17.38 -3.08
N ASP A 104 -18.43 18.69 -3.22
CA ASP A 104 -17.14 19.35 -3.00
C ASP A 104 -16.69 19.35 -1.52
N GLN A 105 -17.61 19.06 -0.59
CA GLN A 105 -17.28 18.89 0.83
C GLN A 105 -16.90 17.46 1.19
N THR A 106 -16.97 16.54 0.25
CA THR A 106 -16.70 15.10 0.45
C THR A 106 -15.43 14.64 -0.24
N GLY A 107 -15.01 13.42 0.05
CA GLY A 107 -13.91 12.74 -0.63
C GLY A 107 -14.19 12.41 -2.11
N ARG A 108 -15.40 12.69 -2.60
CA ARG A 108 -15.82 12.55 -4.00
C ARG A 108 -15.79 13.87 -4.77
N ALA A 109 -15.14 14.90 -4.24
CA ALA A 109 -15.01 16.20 -4.90
C ALA A 109 -14.34 16.09 -6.29
N TYR A 110 -14.55 17.11 -7.12
CA TYR A 110 -13.97 17.17 -8.44
C TYR A 110 -12.44 17.26 -8.39
N TYR A 111 -11.77 16.30 -9.00
CA TYR A 111 -10.31 16.18 -8.98
C TYR A 111 -9.61 17.05 -10.04
N GLY A 112 -10.33 17.54 -11.03
CA GLY A 112 -9.75 18.24 -12.18
C GLY A 112 -8.86 19.43 -11.81
N ASP A 113 -9.22 20.19 -10.78
CA ASP A 113 -8.41 21.33 -10.29
C ASP A 113 -7.02 20.88 -9.79
N VAL A 114 -6.93 19.69 -9.23
CA VAL A 114 -5.66 19.07 -8.81
C VAL A 114 -4.88 18.56 -10.02
N LEU A 115 -5.58 17.97 -11.00
CA LEU A 115 -4.97 17.47 -12.23
C LEU A 115 -4.34 18.59 -13.04
N ASP A 116 -5.00 19.73 -13.11
CA ASP A 116 -4.54 20.92 -13.86
C ASP A 116 -3.47 21.73 -13.09
N ASN A 117 -3.22 21.41 -11.81
CA ASN A 117 -2.21 22.08 -11.02
C ASN A 117 -0.80 21.56 -11.39
N PRO A 118 0.10 22.43 -11.92
CA PRO A 118 1.44 22.02 -12.33
C PRO A 118 2.33 21.55 -11.16
N ALA A 119 1.95 21.83 -9.91
CA ALA A 119 2.67 21.37 -8.72
C ALA A 119 2.32 19.92 -8.35
N THR A 120 1.20 19.36 -8.82
CA THR A 120 0.75 18.01 -8.48
C THR A 120 1.82 16.93 -8.74
N PRO A 121 2.50 16.90 -9.91
CA PRO A 121 3.56 15.92 -10.15
C PRO A 121 4.78 16.09 -9.24
N SER A 122 4.94 17.24 -8.59
CA SER A 122 6.06 17.50 -7.66
C SER A 122 5.75 17.13 -6.21
N HIS A 123 4.52 16.71 -5.91
CA HIS A 123 4.14 16.29 -4.56
C HIS A 123 4.99 15.10 -4.12
N PRO A 124 5.55 15.08 -2.89
CA PRO A 124 6.43 14.01 -2.43
C PRO A 124 5.80 12.63 -2.54
N LEU A 125 4.54 12.48 -2.14
CA LEU A 125 3.82 11.21 -2.20
C LEU A 125 3.56 10.75 -3.64
N TYR A 126 3.27 11.70 -4.57
CA TYR A 126 3.16 11.41 -5.99
C TYR A 126 4.48 10.82 -6.54
N GLN A 127 5.60 11.45 -6.24
CA GLN A 127 6.91 10.97 -6.67
C GLN A 127 7.27 9.62 -6.02
N HIS A 128 6.88 9.42 -4.77
CA HIS A 128 7.06 8.16 -4.06
C HIS A 128 6.30 7.01 -4.76
N ILE A 129 5.00 7.18 -5.02
CA ILE A 129 4.17 6.17 -5.70
C ILE A 129 4.68 5.92 -7.13
N LYS A 130 5.08 6.98 -7.84
CA LYS A 130 5.71 6.86 -9.17
C LYS A 130 6.93 5.95 -9.12
N ARG A 131 7.80 6.11 -8.12
CA ARG A 131 8.96 5.25 -7.92
C ARG A 131 8.56 3.81 -7.61
N LEU A 132 7.60 3.60 -6.73
CA LEU A 132 7.07 2.26 -6.43
C LEU A 132 6.54 1.56 -7.69
N ASN A 133 5.83 2.28 -8.56
CA ASN A 133 5.38 1.78 -9.85
C ASN A 133 6.55 1.34 -10.74
N GLN A 134 7.63 2.12 -10.79
CA GLN A 134 8.83 1.78 -11.56
C GLN A 134 9.49 0.51 -11.01
N ILE A 135 9.65 0.41 -9.69
CA ILE A 135 10.20 -0.78 -9.02
C ILE A 135 9.34 -2.01 -9.32
N ARG A 136 8.03 -1.93 -9.10
CA ARG A 136 7.12 -3.06 -9.34
C ARG A 136 7.12 -3.50 -10.80
N LYS A 137 7.21 -2.54 -11.74
CA LYS A 137 7.31 -2.83 -13.17
C LYS A 137 8.62 -3.53 -13.53
N ALA A 138 9.73 -3.14 -12.91
CA ALA A 138 11.05 -3.70 -13.17
C ALA A 138 11.26 -5.08 -12.52
N VAL A 139 10.48 -5.45 -11.51
CA VAL A 139 10.63 -6.70 -10.74
C VAL A 139 9.37 -7.57 -10.87
N PRO A 140 9.30 -8.47 -11.87
CA PRO A 140 8.13 -9.33 -12.10
C PRO A 140 7.69 -10.15 -10.89
N ALA A 141 8.62 -10.54 -10.02
CA ALA A 141 8.30 -11.25 -8.78
C ALA A 141 7.31 -10.45 -7.91
N LEU A 142 7.43 -9.12 -7.82
CA LEU A 142 6.51 -8.28 -7.07
C LEU A 142 5.09 -8.26 -7.66
N GLN A 143 4.96 -8.55 -8.96
CA GLN A 143 3.67 -8.56 -9.65
C GLN A 143 2.95 -9.91 -9.53
N LYS A 144 3.70 -11.03 -9.64
CA LYS A 144 3.14 -12.36 -9.94
C LYS A 144 3.40 -13.43 -8.88
N ALA A 145 4.43 -13.27 -8.05
CA ALA A 145 4.77 -14.30 -7.08
C ALA A 145 3.80 -14.26 -5.87
N PRO A 146 3.53 -15.39 -5.22
CA PRO A 146 2.84 -15.41 -3.93
C PRO A 146 3.73 -14.81 -2.83
N MET A 147 3.16 -14.58 -1.65
CA MET A 147 3.88 -14.26 -0.43
C MET A 147 4.57 -15.50 0.13
N SER A 148 5.78 -15.36 0.61
CA SER A 148 6.50 -16.42 1.33
C SER A 148 7.48 -15.81 2.35
N GLN A 149 7.91 -16.63 3.31
CA GLN A 149 8.85 -16.21 4.36
C GLN A 149 8.42 -14.91 5.06
N VAL A 150 7.12 -14.77 5.32
CA VAL A 150 6.58 -13.59 5.99
C VAL A 150 6.99 -13.60 7.44
N ASN A 151 7.66 -12.52 7.88
CA ASN A 151 8.03 -12.29 9.26
C ASN A 151 7.63 -10.86 9.66
N GLU A 152 6.88 -10.73 10.74
CA GLU A 152 6.33 -9.49 11.26
C GLU A 152 6.77 -9.30 12.70
N TRP A 153 7.13 -8.07 13.10
CA TRP A 153 7.54 -7.73 14.46
C TRP A 153 6.98 -6.37 14.95
N GLY A 154 5.77 -6.03 14.53
CA GLY A 154 5.10 -4.79 14.92
C GLY A 154 5.64 -3.55 14.20
N SER A 155 6.87 -3.14 14.45
CA SER A 155 7.49 -1.97 13.78
C SER A 155 8.04 -2.28 12.39
N GLY A 156 7.91 -3.51 11.90
CA GLY A 156 8.38 -3.90 10.59
C GLY A 156 7.80 -5.21 10.11
N ILE A 157 8.00 -5.46 8.83
CA ILE A 157 7.65 -6.73 8.17
C ILE A 157 8.69 -7.05 7.10
N SER A 158 8.99 -8.32 6.94
CA SER A 158 9.80 -8.81 5.81
C SER A 158 9.14 -10.00 5.15
N PHE A 159 9.42 -10.19 3.87
CA PHE A 159 8.88 -11.30 3.10
C PHE A 159 9.67 -11.52 1.80
N VAL A 160 9.41 -12.66 1.18
CA VAL A 160 9.99 -13.04 -0.10
C VAL A 160 8.90 -13.17 -1.16
N ARG A 161 9.22 -12.75 -2.37
CA ARG A 161 8.44 -12.93 -3.58
C ARG A 161 9.28 -13.76 -4.56
N ASP A 162 9.01 -15.06 -4.66
CA ASP A 162 9.80 -15.99 -5.46
C ASP A 162 9.14 -16.31 -6.80
N LEU A 163 9.67 -15.77 -7.87
CA LEU A 163 9.36 -16.09 -9.26
C LEU A 163 10.62 -16.57 -10.00
N SER A 164 11.54 -17.21 -9.28
CA SER A 164 12.86 -17.60 -9.85
C SER A 164 12.77 -18.54 -11.04
N ALA A 165 11.71 -19.36 -11.13
CA ALA A 165 11.43 -20.16 -12.33
C ALA A 165 11.24 -19.32 -13.60
N GLN A 166 10.93 -18.03 -13.46
CA GLN A 166 10.82 -17.04 -14.53
C GLN A 166 11.91 -15.95 -14.46
N GLY A 167 12.99 -16.21 -13.74
CA GLY A 167 14.15 -15.33 -13.66
C GLY A 167 13.96 -14.09 -12.76
N SER A 168 12.98 -14.07 -11.86
CA SER A 168 12.73 -12.93 -10.96
C SER A 168 12.58 -13.39 -9.52
N TYR A 169 13.17 -12.62 -8.60
CA TYR A 169 13.12 -12.90 -7.15
C TYR A 169 13.26 -11.59 -6.39
N ALA A 170 12.47 -11.39 -5.36
CA ALA A 170 12.58 -10.21 -4.51
C ALA A 170 12.51 -10.59 -3.03
N ALA A 171 13.37 -9.97 -2.25
CA ALA A 171 13.31 -9.95 -0.80
C ALA A 171 12.92 -8.52 -0.37
N VAL A 172 11.92 -8.39 0.47
CA VAL A 172 11.37 -7.10 0.89
C VAL A 172 11.47 -6.97 2.39
N GLY A 173 11.95 -5.81 2.84
CA GLY A 173 11.91 -5.40 4.24
C GLY A 173 11.33 -4.00 4.34
N LEU A 174 10.33 -3.83 5.19
CA LEU A 174 9.67 -2.55 5.46
C LEU A 174 9.76 -2.25 6.94
N SER A 175 10.11 -1.01 7.29
CA SER A 175 10.12 -0.53 8.67
C SER A 175 9.21 0.67 8.84
N ALA A 176 8.54 0.73 9.99
CA ALA A 176 7.74 1.86 10.42
C ALA A 176 8.59 2.81 11.28
N ASN A 177 8.41 4.11 11.09
CA ASN A 177 8.88 5.21 11.96
C ASN A 177 10.39 5.46 12.04
N SER A 178 11.25 4.49 11.78
CA SER A 178 12.72 4.67 11.87
C SER A 178 13.48 3.62 11.08
N ALA A 179 14.74 3.91 10.76
CA ALA A 179 15.64 2.92 10.19
C ALA A 179 15.88 1.76 11.20
N GLN A 180 15.81 0.54 10.71
CA GLN A 180 15.98 -0.68 11.48
C GLN A 180 16.88 -1.66 10.74
N GLN A 181 17.57 -2.50 11.50
CA GLN A 181 18.19 -3.70 10.94
C GLN A 181 17.11 -4.75 10.72
N ILE A 182 16.93 -5.18 9.47
CA ILE A 182 15.94 -6.18 9.09
C ILE A 182 16.64 -7.49 8.75
N SER A 183 16.30 -8.55 9.48
CA SER A 183 16.76 -9.89 9.16
C SER A 183 15.82 -10.55 8.14
N LEU A 184 16.40 -11.01 7.04
CA LEU A 184 15.69 -11.76 6.01
C LEU A 184 16.14 -13.22 6.09
N SER A 185 15.22 -14.14 6.31
CA SER A 185 15.48 -15.58 6.37
C SER A 185 15.02 -16.30 5.10
N GLY A 186 15.58 -17.50 4.86
CA GLY A 186 15.16 -18.35 3.75
C GLY A 186 15.47 -17.80 2.36
N LEU A 187 16.45 -16.89 2.25
CA LEU A 187 16.88 -16.36 0.97
C LEU A 187 17.63 -17.42 0.15
N LYS A 188 17.43 -17.39 -1.16
CA LYS A 188 18.24 -18.16 -2.10
C LYS A 188 19.67 -17.61 -2.16
N ASN A 189 20.65 -18.48 -2.37
CA ASN A 189 22.04 -18.04 -2.61
C ASN A 189 22.09 -17.23 -3.89
N GLY A 190 22.78 -16.08 -3.85
CA GLY A 190 22.92 -15.21 -5.01
C GLY A 190 23.40 -13.81 -4.64
N THR A 191 23.55 -12.97 -5.65
CA THR A 191 23.82 -11.55 -5.50
C THR A 191 22.50 -10.79 -5.55
N TYR A 192 22.30 -9.90 -4.61
CA TYR A 192 21.11 -9.06 -4.52
C TYR A 192 21.47 -7.61 -4.80
N ARG A 193 20.62 -6.95 -5.55
CA ARG A 193 20.70 -5.51 -5.78
C ARG A 193 19.60 -4.80 -5.00
N ASP A 194 19.96 -3.75 -4.27
CA ASP A 194 18.99 -2.83 -3.69
C ASP A 194 18.34 -2.00 -4.82
N VAL A 195 17.04 -2.17 -5.03
CA VAL A 195 16.30 -1.44 -6.08
C VAL A 195 15.76 -0.09 -5.60
N VAL A 196 15.93 0.22 -4.31
CA VAL A 196 15.53 1.50 -3.72
C VAL A 196 16.66 2.52 -3.82
N THR A 197 17.87 2.11 -3.49
CA THR A 197 19.05 3.01 -3.46
C THR A 197 19.98 2.83 -4.67
N GLY A 198 19.95 1.69 -5.33
CA GLY A 198 20.74 1.39 -6.54
C GLY A 198 21.69 0.25 -6.37
#